data_919d659bd3a2033aa429c52d37becb5f
#
_entry.id   919d659bd3a2033aa429c52d37becb5f
#
_cell.length_a   1.000
_cell.length_b   1.000
_cell.length_c   1.000
_cell.angle_alpha   90.00
_cell.angle_beta   90.00
_cell.angle_gamma   90.00
#
_symmetry.space_group_name_H-M   'P 1'
#
loop_
_entity.id
_entity.type
_entity.pdbx_description
1 polymer ?
#
loop_
_entity_poly.entity_id
_entity_poly.type
_entity_poly.pdbx_seq_one_letter_code
_entity_poly.pdbx_strand_id
1 'polypeptide(L)'
;LRMSRGLGDVYKRQVVPVMAPLTHDGQGNMLNTNADTIAGETAKALSALFDVTLVYCFEKKGVLRDENDDDSVIPEITRAEFEQYVADGVIQGGMIPKLENSFEAINAGVSEVVITLASAINNSGGTRIKK
;
A
#
# COMPACT_ATOMS: atom_id res chain seq x y z
N LEU A 1 16.83 -7.11 -3.58
CA LEU A 1 16.51 -7.52 -2.20
C LEU A 1 16.69 -9.02 -2.08
N ARG A 2 17.67 -9.49 -1.29
CA ARG A 2 17.86 -10.92 -1.02
C ARG A 2 16.82 -11.43 -0.02
N MET A 3 15.53 -11.29 -0.34
CA MET A 3 14.44 -11.79 0.49
C MET A 3 14.11 -13.29 0.28
N SER A 4 14.68 -13.93 -0.74
CA SER A 4 14.23 -15.25 -1.17
C SER A 4 14.54 -16.41 -0.22
N ARG A 5 15.46 -16.27 0.71
CA ARG A 5 15.71 -17.30 1.73
C ARG A 5 14.91 -17.08 3.03
N GLY A 6 14.57 -15.83 3.34
CA GLY A 6 13.84 -15.46 4.57
C GLY A 6 12.36 -15.75 4.52
N LEU A 7 11.68 -15.53 3.40
CA LEU A 7 10.22 -15.71 3.29
C LEU A 7 9.76 -17.16 3.41
N GLY A 8 10.51 -18.11 2.87
CA GLY A 8 10.22 -19.52 3.05
C GLY A 8 10.37 -19.99 4.50
N ASP A 9 11.31 -19.42 5.24
CA ASP A 9 11.50 -19.71 6.67
C ASP A 9 10.42 -19.03 7.53
N VAL A 10 9.99 -17.82 7.16
CA VAL A 10 8.88 -17.10 7.80
C VAL A 10 7.60 -17.93 7.73
N TYR A 11 7.23 -18.43 6.55
CA TYR A 11 6.03 -19.26 6.38
C TYR A 11 6.11 -20.57 7.17
N LYS A 12 7.25 -21.26 7.12
CA LYS A 12 7.44 -22.54 7.83
C LYS A 12 7.45 -22.40 9.36
N ARG A 13 7.90 -21.25 9.87
CA ARG A 13 8.00 -20.98 11.31
C ARG A 13 6.81 -20.23 11.89
N GLN A 14 5.83 -19.86 11.07
CA GLN A 14 4.68 -19.02 11.47
C GLN A 14 5.10 -17.70 12.15
N VAL A 15 6.20 -17.10 11.68
CA VAL A 15 6.71 -15.83 12.18
C VAL A 15 6.12 -14.69 11.34
N VAL A 16 5.63 -13.64 11.99
CA VAL A 16 5.20 -12.40 11.33
C VAL A 16 6.42 -11.49 11.19
N PRO A 17 6.89 -11.20 9.95
CA PRO A 17 8.00 -10.28 9.75
C PRO A 17 7.54 -8.84 9.96
N VAL A 18 8.31 -8.07 10.73
CA VAL A 18 8.13 -6.63 10.88
C VAL A 18 9.35 -5.95 10.24
N MET A 19 9.10 -5.17 9.18
CA MET A 19 10.15 -4.52 8.41
C MET A 19 10.20 -3.02 8.72
N ALA A 20 11.41 -2.52 9.04
CA ALA A 20 11.64 -1.09 9.16
C ALA A 20 11.85 -0.44 7.78
N PRO A 21 11.54 0.85 7.60
CA PRO A 21 11.81 1.58 6.36
C PRO A 21 13.29 1.99 6.28
N LEU A 22 14.18 1.06 6.59
CA LEU A 22 15.61 1.21 6.53
C LEU A 22 16.18 0.17 5.57
N THR A 23 16.97 0.64 4.62
CA THR A 23 17.65 -0.20 3.65
C THR A 23 19.18 0.06 3.70
N HIS A 24 19.94 -0.63 2.89
CA HIS A 24 21.38 -0.40 2.74
C HIS A 24 21.81 -0.61 1.30
N ASP A 25 22.87 0.06 0.89
CA ASP A 25 23.43 0.00 -0.46
C ASP A 25 24.32 -1.24 -0.72
N GLY A 26 24.53 -2.08 0.27
CA GLY A 26 25.46 -3.22 0.22
C GLY A 26 26.92 -2.84 0.49
N GLN A 27 27.24 -1.56 0.68
CA GLN A 27 28.57 -1.03 0.96
C GLN A 27 28.73 -0.54 2.40
N GLY A 28 27.72 -0.77 3.24
CA GLY A 28 27.71 -0.39 4.65
C GLY A 28 26.97 0.92 4.96
N ASN A 29 26.45 1.62 3.96
CA ASN A 29 25.65 2.83 4.20
C ASN A 29 24.20 2.47 4.47
N MET A 30 23.64 3.03 5.54
CA MET A 30 22.22 2.94 5.88
C MET A 30 21.45 4.02 5.14
N LEU A 31 20.31 3.63 4.55
CA LEU A 31 19.46 4.50 3.77
C LEU A 31 18.08 4.57 4.43
N ASN A 32 17.56 5.78 4.60
CA ASN A 32 16.15 5.99 4.97
C ASN A 32 15.29 5.87 3.72
N THR A 33 14.37 4.90 3.71
CA THR A 33 13.52 4.60 2.56
C THR A 33 12.07 4.86 2.92
N ASN A 34 11.27 5.32 1.95
CA ASN A 34 9.84 5.53 2.17
C ASN A 34 9.16 4.20 2.55
N ALA A 35 8.37 4.21 3.63
CA ALA A 35 7.70 3.02 4.15
C ALA A 35 6.65 2.45 3.18
N ASP A 36 5.92 3.32 2.44
CA ASP A 36 4.95 2.87 1.44
C ASP A 36 5.66 2.14 0.29
N THR A 37 6.85 2.59 -0.09
CA THR A 37 7.70 1.90 -1.09
C THR A 37 8.12 0.52 -0.59
N ILE A 38 8.58 0.39 0.65
CA ILE A 38 8.95 -0.91 1.23
C ILE A 38 7.75 -1.85 1.25
N ALA A 39 6.58 -1.36 1.66
CA ALA A 39 5.36 -2.15 1.69
C ALA A 39 4.94 -2.61 0.29
N GLY A 40 4.93 -1.69 -0.68
CA GLY A 40 4.61 -1.98 -2.08
C GLY A 40 5.55 -3.00 -2.72
N GLU A 41 6.87 -2.82 -2.58
CA GLU A 41 7.86 -3.77 -3.12
C GLU A 41 7.79 -5.14 -2.45
N THR A 42 7.48 -5.17 -1.15
CA THR A 42 7.24 -6.43 -0.44
C THR A 42 6.01 -7.14 -0.98
N ALA A 43 4.90 -6.43 -1.15
CA ALA A 43 3.67 -6.99 -1.70
C ALA A 43 3.87 -7.53 -3.12
N LYS A 44 4.56 -6.78 -3.99
CA LYS A 44 4.94 -7.22 -5.35
C LYS A 44 5.78 -8.50 -5.33
N ALA A 45 6.77 -8.57 -4.45
CA ALA A 45 7.62 -9.76 -4.35
C ALA A 45 6.85 -11.00 -3.87
N LEU A 46 5.87 -10.80 -2.97
CA LEU A 46 5.03 -11.87 -2.45
C LEU A 46 3.96 -12.32 -3.45
N SER A 47 3.45 -11.43 -4.28
CA SER A 47 2.37 -11.73 -5.24
C SER A 47 2.73 -12.80 -6.27
N ALA A 48 4.03 -13.04 -6.47
CA ALA A 48 4.50 -14.15 -7.31
C ALA A 48 4.23 -15.54 -6.70
N LEU A 49 3.94 -15.63 -5.40
CA LEU A 49 3.81 -16.89 -4.66
C LEU A 49 2.50 -17.00 -3.88
N PHE A 50 1.82 -15.87 -3.63
CA PHE A 50 0.65 -15.78 -2.77
C PHE A 50 -0.41 -14.85 -3.36
N ASP A 51 -1.64 -15.06 -2.94
CA ASP A 51 -2.72 -14.09 -3.07
C ASP A 51 -2.49 -12.98 -2.03
N VAL A 52 -2.10 -11.78 -2.48
CA VAL A 52 -1.65 -10.71 -1.60
C VAL A 52 -2.67 -9.58 -1.56
N THR A 53 -3.12 -9.24 -0.36
CA THR A 53 -3.81 -7.97 -0.08
C THR A 53 -2.84 -7.02 0.62
N LEU A 54 -2.55 -5.89 0.00
CA LEU A 54 -1.76 -4.82 0.60
C LEU A 54 -2.69 -3.83 1.30
N VAL A 55 -2.49 -3.64 2.62
CA VAL A 55 -3.29 -2.68 3.39
C VAL A 55 -2.41 -1.52 3.85
N TYR A 56 -2.71 -0.34 3.36
CA TYR A 56 -2.13 0.91 3.88
C TYR A 56 -2.97 1.43 5.03
N CYS A 57 -2.37 1.46 6.23
CA CYS A 57 -2.98 2.09 7.39
C CYS A 57 -2.71 3.59 7.36
N PHE A 58 -3.76 4.38 7.47
CA PHE A 58 -3.74 5.83 7.38
C PHE A 58 -4.48 6.46 8.57
N GLU A 59 -4.40 7.76 8.75
CA GLU A 59 -5.11 8.49 9.80
C GLU A 59 -6.57 8.81 9.45
N LYS A 60 -6.96 8.64 8.19
CA LYS A 60 -8.33 8.80 7.70
C LYS A 60 -8.95 7.43 7.39
N LYS A 61 -10.29 7.39 7.35
CA LYS A 61 -11.06 6.15 7.07
C LYS A 61 -10.77 5.57 5.67
N GLY A 62 -10.19 6.36 4.78
CA GLY A 62 -9.87 6.02 3.40
C GLY A 62 -9.48 7.27 2.63
N VAL A 63 -9.54 7.23 1.31
CA VAL A 63 -9.45 8.41 0.45
C VAL A 63 -10.77 9.16 0.54
N LEU A 64 -10.73 10.41 0.96
CA LEU A 64 -11.92 11.24 1.13
C LEU A 64 -12.17 12.08 -0.12
N ARG A 65 -13.44 12.29 -0.45
CA ARG A 65 -13.84 13.24 -1.50
C ARG A 65 -13.70 14.69 -1.02
N ASP A 66 -13.94 14.92 0.27
CA ASP A 66 -13.73 16.19 0.97
C ASP A 66 -12.90 15.92 2.23
N GLU A 67 -11.74 16.53 2.34
CA GLU A 67 -10.82 16.35 3.49
C GLU A 67 -11.45 16.76 4.84
N ASN A 68 -12.47 17.61 4.83
CA ASN A 68 -13.18 18.08 6.02
C ASN A 68 -14.38 17.19 6.41
N ASP A 69 -14.74 16.22 5.57
CA ASP A 69 -15.85 15.28 5.81
C ASP A 69 -15.33 13.85 5.90
N ASP A 70 -15.15 13.35 7.12
CA ASP A 70 -14.66 12.00 7.39
C ASP A 70 -15.61 10.87 6.90
N ASP A 71 -16.85 11.20 6.53
CA ASP A 71 -17.81 10.24 5.99
C ASP A 71 -17.85 10.26 4.45
N SER A 72 -17.11 11.18 3.81
CA SER A 72 -17.00 11.30 2.35
C SER A 72 -16.05 10.26 1.70
N VAL A 73 -15.86 9.10 2.32
CA VAL A 73 -14.94 8.06 1.83
C VAL A 73 -15.33 7.61 0.42
N ILE A 74 -14.37 7.59 -0.48
CA ILE A 74 -14.51 7.00 -1.81
C ILE A 74 -14.25 5.49 -1.66
N PRO A 75 -15.26 4.63 -1.84
CA PRO A 75 -15.12 3.20 -1.51
C PRO A 75 -14.21 2.44 -2.48
N GLU A 76 -14.21 2.85 -3.75
CA GLU A 76 -13.39 2.24 -4.79
C GLU A 76 -12.82 3.32 -5.71
N ILE A 77 -11.58 3.11 -6.19
CA ILE A 77 -10.92 4.01 -7.14
C ILE A 77 -10.27 3.17 -8.24
N THR A 78 -10.68 3.39 -9.48
CA THR A 78 -10.00 2.91 -10.68
C THR A 78 -8.93 3.89 -11.15
N ARG A 79 -8.05 3.46 -12.06
CA ARG A 79 -7.01 4.33 -12.62
C ARG A 79 -7.60 5.59 -13.28
N ALA A 80 -8.68 5.45 -14.04
CA ALA A 80 -9.32 6.57 -14.71
C ALA A 80 -9.93 7.57 -13.71
N GLU A 81 -10.59 7.07 -12.67
CA GLU A 81 -11.15 7.92 -11.61
C GLU A 81 -10.06 8.63 -10.81
N PHE A 82 -8.93 7.97 -10.55
CA PHE A 82 -7.79 8.60 -9.91
C PHE A 82 -7.27 9.80 -10.71
N GLU A 83 -7.08 9.63 -12.01
CA GLU A 83 -6.63 10.71 -12.90
C GLU A 83 -7.62 11.88 -12.91
N GLN A 84 -8.92 11.58 -12.91
CA GLN A 84 -9.97 12.59 -12.82
C GLN A 84 -9.95 13.31 -11.46
N TYR A 85 -9.87 12.58 -10.35
CA TYR A 85 -9.82 13.18 -9.00
C TYR A 85 -8.56 14.03 -8.78
N VAL A 86 -7.44 13.68 -9.39
CA VAL A 86 -6.24 14.52 -9.38
C VAL A 86 -6.48 15.80 -10.19
N ALA A 87 -7.08 15.70 -11.39
CA ALA A 87 -7.39 16.85 -12.23
C ALA A 87 -8.39 17.81 -11.56
N ASP A 88 -9.38 17.26 -10.85
CA ASP A 88 -10.40 18.02 -10.13
C ASP A 88 -9.90 18.58 -8.77
N GLY A 89 -8.66 18.25 -8.38
CA GLY A 89 -8.08 18.68 -7.11
C GLY A 89 -8.66 18.00 -5.87
N VAL A 90 -9.40 16.92 -6.02
CA VAL A 90 -9.92 16.10 -4.92
C VAL A 90 -8.80 15.31 -4.27
N ILE A 91 -7.90 14.72 -5.06
CA ILE A 91 -6.73 13.99 -4.57
C ILE A 91 -5.50 14.85 -4.77
N GLN A 92 -4.80 15.16 -3.67
CA GLN A 92 -3.68 16.06 -3.65
C GLN A 92 -2.52 15.56 -2.75
N GLY A 93 -1.38 16.24 -2.84
CA GLY A 93 -0.26 16.07 -1.92
C GLY A 93 0.26 14.63 -1.82
N GLY A 94 0.48 14.17 -0.59
CA GLY A 94 1.04 12.83 -0.31
C GLY A 94 0.13 11.66 -0.67
N MET A 95 -1.16 11.90 -0.97
CA MET A 95 -2.06 10.84 -1.40
C MET A 95 -1.79 10.41 -2.84
N ILE A 96 -1.30 11.31 -3.70
CA ILE A 96 -0.96 11.01 -5.11
C ILE A 96 0.08 9.89 -5.19
N PRO A 97 1.29 10.00 -4.62
CA PRO A 97 2.28 8.92 -4.71
C PRO A 97 1.83 7.62 -4.03
N LYS A 98 1.00 7.69 -2.98
CA LYS A 98 0.44 6.50 -2.34
C LYS A 98 -0.49 5.73 -3.29
N LEU A 99 -1.36 6.42 -4.00
CA LEU A 99 -2.25 5.80 -5.00
C LEU A 99 -1.47 5.31 -6.23
N GLU A 100 -0.49 6.05 -6.70
CA GLU A 100 0.40 5.59 -7.78
C GLU A 100 1.10 4.28 -7.42
N ASN A 101 1.73 4.20 -6.23
CA ASN A 101 2.34 2.97 -5.73
C ASN A 101 1.31 1.82 -5.60
N SER A 102 0.06 2.13 -5.24
CA SER A 102 -1.03 1.16 -5.16
C SER A 102 -1.38 0.57 -6.53
N PHE A 103 -1.52 1.43 -7.55
CA PHE A 103 -1.75 0.97 -8.92
C PHE A 103 -0.57 0.17 -9.48
N GLU A 104 0.66 0.57 -9.18
CA GLU A 104 1.84 -0.21 -9.55
C GLU A 104 1.84 -1.60 -8.92
N ALA A 105 1.45 -1.72 -7.64
CA ALA A 105 1.33 -3.00 -6.95
C ALA A 105 0.28 -3.91 -7.61
N ILE A 106 -0.92 -3.37 -7.92
CA ILE A 106 -1.98 -4.10 -8.65
C ILE A 106 -1.48 -4.56 -10.02
N ASN A 107 -0.81 -3.69 -10.77
CA ASN A 107 -0.28 -4.03 -12.09
C ASN A 107 0.82 -5.12 -12.03
N ALA A 108 1.55 -5.17 -10.93
CA ALA A 108 2.58 -6.19 -10.69
C ALA A 108 2.04 -7.53 -10.16
N GLY A 109 0.70 -7.65 -9.95
CA GLY A 109 0.06 -8.91 -9.57
C GLY A 109 -0.44 -8.98 -8.12
N VAL A 110 -0.36 -7.90 -7.35
CA VAL A 110 -1.02 -7.82 -6.04
C VAL A 110 -2.54 -7.88 -6.26
N SER A 111 -3.23 -8.76 -5.53
CA SER A 111 -4.64 -9.04 -5.75
C SER A 111 -5.56 -7.90 -5.34
N GLU A 112 -5.21 -7.21 -4.28
CA GLU A 112 -5.99 -6.09 -3.76
C GLU A 112 -5.08 -5.09 -3.02
N VAL A 113 -5.40 -3.81 -3.14
CA VAL A 113 -4.85 -2.76 -2.27
C VAL A 113 -5.99 -2.02 -1.59
N VAL A 114 -5.88 -1.87 -0.27
CA VAL A 114 -6.86 -1.17 0.56
C VAL A 114 -6.18 -0.04 1.33
N ILE A 115 -6.79 1.13 1.35
CA ILE A 115 -6.36 2.27 2.17
C ILE A 115 -7.43 2.48 3.23
N THR A 116 -7.06 2.37 4.51
CA THR A 116 -8.03 2.43 5.61
C THR A 116 -7.42 3.01 6.89
N LEU A 117 -8.28 3.33 7.85
CA LEU A 117 -7.85 3.72 9.19
C LEU A 117 -7.25 2.52 9.93
N ALA A 118 -6.14 2.71 10.65
CA ALA A 118 -5.46 1.63 11.36
C ALA A 118 -6.37 0.86 12.34
N SER A 119 -7.31 1.55 13.00
CA SER A 119 -8.28 0.92 13.90
C SER A 119 -9.40 0.16 13.19
N ALA A 120 -9.53 0.31 11.87
CA ALA A 120 -10.56 -0.29 11.04
C ALA A 120 -10.03 -1.40 10.10
N ILE A 121 -8.82 -1.85 10.32
CA ILE A 121 -8.11 -2.82 9.44
C ILE A 121 -8.90 -4.14 9.24
N ASN A 122 -9.72 -4.54 10.21
CA ASN A 122 -10.54 -5.75 10.15
C ASN A 122 -11.97 -5.48 9.65
N ASN A 123 -12.29 -4.24 9.33
CA ASN A 123 -13.62 -3.85 8.85
C ASN A 123 -13.59 -3.75 7.32
N SER A 124 -14.76 -3.90 6.72
CA SER A 124 -14.93 -3.76 5.26
C SER A 124 -14.87 -2.31 4.76
N GLY A 125 -14.52 -1.36 5.63
CA GLY A 125 -14.38 0.06 5.29
C GLY A 125 -13.05 0.39 4.62
N GLY A 126 -12.94 1.63 4.13
CA GLY A 126 -11.75 2.12 3.45
C GLY A 126 -11.95 2.24 1.94
N THR A 127 -10.87 2.58 1.25
CA THR A 127 -10.83 2.72 -0.21
C THR A 127 -10.11 1.52 -0.82
N ARG A 128 -10.76 0.84 -1.76
CA ARG A 128 -10.19 -0.27 -2.53
C ARG A 128 -9.69 0.23 -3.87
N ILE A 129 -8.48 -0.16 -4.23
CA ILE A 129 -7.90 0.19 -5.52
C ILE A 129 -8.21 -0.94 -6.51
N LYS A 130 -8.81 -0.57 -7.63
CA LYS A 130 -9.22 -1.49 -8.70
C LYS A 130 -8.36 -1.28 -9.96
N LYS A 131 -8.24 -2.35 -10.73
CA LYS A 131 -7.51 -2.35 -11.99
C LYS A 131 -8.26 -1.57 -13.07
#